data_1dc0c1a74527fd459d4ba02dcb005d1a
#
_entry.id   1dc0c1a74527fd459d4ba02dcb005d1a
#
_cell.length_a   1.000
_cell.length_b   1.000
_cell.length_c   1.000
_cell.angle_alpha   90.00
_cell.angle_beta   90.00
_cell.angle_gamma   90.00
#
_symmetry.space_group_name_H-M   'P 1'
#
loop_
_entity.id
_entity.type
_entity.pdbx_description
1 polymer ?
#
loop_
_entity_poly.entity_id
_entity_poly.type
_entity_poly.pdbx_seq_one_letter_code
_entity_poly.pdbx_strand_id
1 'polypeptide(L)'
;MIDYLKKLTVKNAGFEIKDRGDCQLLSELILERTDELISYNTLRRLFGLVDFVKPNKNTLDVLARFNGYKDYLHFIKINPYEAYWCDKEKLYQLLADDPNQIINFVNHK
;
A
#
# COMPACT_ATOMS: atom_id res chain seq x y z
N MET A 1 -1.91 6.53 1.09
CA MET A 1 -1.03 5.83 2.06
C MET A 1 -1.01 4.32 1.86
N ILE A 2 -2.19 3.72 1.73
CA ILE A 2 -2.29 2.26 1.52
C ILE A 2 -1.55 1.83 0.25
N ASP A 3 -1.65 2.59 -0.83
CA ASP A 3 -0.96 2.25 -2.09
C ASP A 3 0.56 2.27 -1.95
N TYR A 4 1.09 3.22 -1.22
CA TYR A 4 2.52 3.27 -0.97
C TYR A 4 2.97 2.09 -0.09
N LEU A 5 2.18 1.75 0.92
CA LEU A 5 2.45 0.59 1.77
C LEU A 5 2.44 -0.71 0.95
N LYS A 6 1.51 -0.84 0.00
CA LYS A 6 1.47 -1.98 -0.92
C LYS A 6 2.72 -2.04 -1.81
N LYS A 7 3.16 -0.91 -2.34
CA LYS A 7 4.39 -0.85 -3.14
C LYS A 7 5.60 -1.32 -2.35
N LEU A 8 5.75 -0.85 -1.11
CA LEU A 8 6.85 -1.27 -0.23
C LEU A 8 6.76 -2.75 0.10
N THR A 9 5.55 -3.26 0.32
CA THR A 9 5.35 -4.68 0.61
C THR A 9 5.84 -5.55 -0.54
N VAL A 10 5.48 -5.20 -1.77
CA VAL A 10 5.95 -5.91 -2.96
C VAL A 10 7.47 -5.83 -3.09
N LYS A 11 8.04 -4.66 -2.89
CA LYS A 11 9.48 -4.46 -2.95
C LYS A 11 10.23 -5.29 -1.91
N ASN A 12 9.75 -5.30 -0.67
CA ASN A 12 10.39 -6.02 0.42
C ASN A 12 10.15 -7.53 0.36
N ALA A 13 9.04 -7.96 -0.24
CA ALA A 13 8.78 -9.37 -0.51
C ALA A 13 9.68 -9.90 -1.61
N GLY A 14 9.99 -9.08 -2.61
CA GLY A 14 10.86 -9.46 -3.72
C GLY A 14 10.13 -10.10 -4.90
N PHE A 15 8.81 -10.08 -4.92
CA PHE A 15 8.01 -10.60 -6.04
C PHE A 15 6.69 -9.84 -6.16
N GLU A 16 6.12 -9.82 -7.35
CA GLU A 16 4.82 -9.21 -7.60
C GLU A 16 3.67 -10.10 -7.13
N ILE A 17 2.57 -9.47 -6.73
CA ILE A 17 1.38 -10.18 -6.25
C ILE A 17 0.36 -10.17 -7.38
N LYS A 18 0.29 -11.28 -8.11
CA LYS A 18 -0.56 -11.43 -9.32
C LYS A 18 -1.70 -12.41 -9.14
N ASP A 19 -1.57 -13.39 -8.27
CA ASP A 19 -2.55 -14.46 -8.13
C ASP A 19 -2.64 -14.96 -6.68
N ARG A 20 -3.51 -15.95 -6.48
CA ARG A 20 -3.72 -16.55 -5.16
C ARG A 20 -2.45 -17.17 -4.59
N GLY A 21 -1.65 -17.83 -5.43
CA GLY A 21 -0.39 -18.44 -4.98
C GLY A 21 0.58 -17.41 -4.43
N ASP A 22 0.69 -16.26 -5.10
CA ASP A 22 1.52 -15.16 -4.62
C ASP A 22 1.03 -14.63 -3.26
N CYS A 23 -0.28 -14.54 -3.07
CA CYS A 23 -0.85 -14.13 -1.79
C CYS A 23 -0.57 -15.15 -0.68
N GLN A 24 -0.58 -16.43 -0.99
CA GLN A 24 -0.21 -17.47 -0.03
C GLN A 24 1.26 -17.37 0.37
N LEU A 25 2.15 -17.16 -0.58
CA LEU A 25 3.57 -16.95 -0.32
C LEU A 25 3.79 -15.69 0.53
N LEU A 26 3.10 -14.61 0.21
CA LEU A 26 3.21 -13.37 0.96
C LEU A 26 2.69 -13.55 2.39
N SER A 27 1.59 -14.27 2.58
CA SER A 27 1.05 -14.58 3.90
C SER A 27 2.07 -15.32 4.77
N GLU A 28 2.73 -16.32 4.20
CA GLU A 28 3.79 -17.08 4.89
C GLU A 28 4.98 -16.19 5.23
N LEU A 29 5.40 -15.34 4.31
CA LEU A 29 6.53 -14.44 4.50
C LEU A 29 6.24 -13.39 5.59
N ILE A 30 5.02 -12.87 5.63
CA ILE A 30 4.60 -11.93 6.67
C ILE A 30 4.62 -12.60 8.04
N LEU A 31 4.08 -13.82 8.13
CA LEU A 31 4.10 -14.58 9.36
C LEU A 31 5.53 -14.85 9.85
N GLU A 32 6.42 -15.21 8.93
CA GLU A 32 7.83 -15.45 9.24
C GLU A 32 8.51 -14.20 9.80
N ARG A 33 8.25 -13.03 9.21
CA ARG A 33 8.95 -11.79 9.58
C ARG A 33 8.33 -11.06 10.76
N THR A 34 7.01 -11.14 10.93
CA THR A 34 6.29 -10.37 11.96
C THR A 34 5.73 -11.22 13.08
N ASP A 35 5.72 -12.54 12.93
CA ASP A 35 5.04 -13.47 13.85
C ASP A 35 3.52 -13.24 13.91
N GLU A 36 2.96 -12.54 12.92
CA GLU A 36 1.54 -12.23 12.85
C GLU A 36 0.98 -12.68 11.51
N LEU A 37 -0.22 -13.27 11.54
CA LEU A 37 -0.85 -13.82 10.35
C LEU A 37 -1.76 -12.79 9.69
N ILE A 38 -1.58 -12.61 8.36
CA ILE A 38 -2.59 -12.02 7.49
C ILE A 38 -3.00 -13.11 6.52
N SER A 39 -4.29 -13.45 6.47
CA SER A 39 -4.75 -14.50 5.58
C SER A 39 -4.56 -14.13 4.11
N TYR A 40 -4.36 -15.14 3.26
CA TYR A 40 -4.23 -14.88 1.82
C TYR A 40 -5.50 -14.28 1.21
N ASN A 41 -6.68 -14.55 1.78
CA ASN A 41 -7.92 -13.92 1.33
C ASN A 41 -7.93 -12.41 1.60
N THR A 42 -7.41 -11.97 2.74
CA THR A 42 -7.26 -10.56 3.06
C THR A 42 -6.30 -9.90 2.08
N LEU A 43 -5.20 -10.57 1.77
CA LEU A 43 -4.22 -10.06 0.79
C LEU A 43 -4.79 -10.00 -0.63
N ARG A 44 -5.60 -10.99 -1.03
CA ARG A 44 -6.27 -10.95 -2.33
C ARG A 44 -7.18 -9.73 -2.47
N ARG A 45 -7.91 -9.39 -1.43
CA ARG A 45 -8.77 -8.19 -1.41
C ARG A 45 -7.93 -6.92 -1.44
N LEU A 46 -6.87 -6.88 -0.66
CA LEU A 46 -5.98 -5.72 -0.59
C LEU A 46 -5.31 -5.43 -1.93
N PHE A 47 -4.84 -6.46 -2.63
CA PHE A 47 -4.15 -6.31 -3.91
C PHE A 47 -5.08 -6.32 -5.12
N GLY A 48 -6.40 -6.29 -4.89
CA GLY A 48 -7.37 -6.14 -5.96
C GLY A 48 -7.59 -7.36 -6.85
N LEU A 49 -7.20 -8.55 -6.39
CA LEU A 49 -7.42 -9.80 -7.13
C LEU A 49 -8.86 -10.28 -7.04
N VAL A 50 -9.60 -9.81 -6.05
CA VAL A 50 -11.03 -9.98 -5.87
C VAL A 50 -11.58 -8.62 -5.44
N ASP A 51 -12.89 -8.54 -5.17
CA ASP A 51 -13.51 -7.28 -4.76
C ASP A 51 -12.76 -6.66 -3.59
N PHE A 52 -12.37 -5.40 -3.77
CA PHE A 52 -11.62 -4.67 -2.76
C PHE A 52 -12.48 -4.43 -1.52
N VAL A 53 -11.90 -4.75 -0.36
CA VAL A 53 -12.46 -4.40 0.94
C VAL A 53 -11.40 -3.61 1.69
N LYS A 54 -11.78 -2.45 2.23
CA LYS A 54 -10.84 -1.62 2.98
C LYS A 54 -10.23 -2.44 4.13
N PRO A 55 -8.90 -2.53 4.22
CA PRO A 55 -8.25 -3.29 5.29
C PRO A 55 -8.52 -2.64 6.65
N ASN A 56 -8.62 -3.46 7.70
CA ASN A 56 -8.76 -2.96 9.06
C ASN A 56 -7.41 -2.47 9.60
N LYS A 57 -7.46 -1.81 10.76
CA LYS A 57 -6.26 -1.25 11.39
C LYS A 57 -5.22 -2.33 11.67
N ASN A 58 -5.64 -3.49 12.14
CA ASN A 58 -4.70 -4.57 12.47
C ASN A 58 -3.92 -5.04 11.25
N THR A 59 -4.59 -5.20 10.11
CA THR A 59 -3.94 -5.58 8.85
C THR A 59 -2.91 -4.53 8.44
N LEU A 60 -3.27 -3.26 8.52
CA LEU A 60 -2.35 -2.17 8.18
C LEU A 60 -1.15 -2.12 9.12
N ASP A 61 -1.36 -2.34 10.41
CA ASP A 61 -0.28 -2.39 11.40
C ASP A 61 0.69 -3.53 11.12
N VAL A 62 0.17 -4.72 10.79
CA VAL A 62 1.01 -5.88 10.46
C VAL A 62 1.82 -5.62 9.19
N LEU A 63 1.21 -5.06 8.17
CA LEU A 63 1.93 -4.70 6.94
C LEU A 63 3.01 -3.66 7.20
N ALA A 64 2.74 -2.67 8.04
CA ALA A 64 3.75 -1.69 8.43
C ALA A 64 4.92 -2.36 9.15
N ARG A 65 4.65 -3.29 10.06
CA ARG A 65 5.70 -4.06 10.74
C ARG A 65 6.52 -4.92 9.77
N PHE A 66 5.86 -5.52 8.80
CA PHE A 66 6.55 -6.27 7.74
C PHE A 66 7.57 -5.40 7.01
N ASN A 67 7.27 -4.12 6.83
CA ASN A 67 8.13 -3.15 6.16
C ASN A 67 9.09 -2.43 7.10
N GLY A 68 9.19 -2.85 8.37
CA GLY A 68 10.17 -2.33 9.32
C GLY A 68 9.69 -1.19 10.21
N TYR A 69 8.39 -0.89 10.23
CA TYR A 69 7.82 0.16 11.06
C TYR A 69 7.13 -0.45 12.28
N LYS A 70 6.86 0.34 13.32
CA LYS A 70 6.19 -0.15 14.53
C LYS A 70 4.73 -0.49 14.27
N ASP A 71 4.04 0.38 13.54
CA ASP A 71 2.64 0.26 13.18
C ASP A 71 2.34 1.19 12.01
N TYR A 72 1.08 1.23 11.59
CA TYR A 72 0.66 2.06 10.46
C TYR A 72 0.82 3.55 10.75
N LEU A 73 0.54 4.00 11.97
CA LEU A 73 0.68 5.41 12.35
C LEU A 73 2.15 5.84 12.28
N HIS A 74 3.06 5.01 12.75
CA HIS A 74 4.50 5.25 12.66
C HIS A 74 4.95 5.35 11.19
N PHE A 75 4.46 4.45 10.35
CA PHE A 75 4.71 4.47 8.91
C PHE A 75 4.27 5.80 8.29
N ILE A 76 3.06 6.28 8.60
CA ILE A 76 2.53 7.55 8.11
C ILE A 76 3.41 8.72 8.57
N LYS A 77 3.82 8.73 9.83
CA LYS A 77 4.61 9.83 10.40
C LYS A 77 6.01 9.93 9.78
N ILE A 78 6.61 8.79 9.45
CA ILE A 78 7.98 8.76 8.87
C ILE A 78 7.96 9.04 7.38
N ASN A 79 6.85 8.74 6.70
CA ASN A 79 6.76 8.86 5.24
C ASN A 79 5.70 9.86 4.75
N PRO A 80 5.54 11.04 5.36
CA PRO A 80 4.49 11.97 4.94
C PRO A 80 4.71 12.48 3.51
N TYR A 81 5.97 12.66 3.10
CA TYR A 81 6.33 13.15 1.78
C TYR A 81 6.06 12.09 0.71
N GLU A 82 6.46 10.87 0.95
CA GLU A 82 6.24 9.75 0.00
C GLU A 82 4.76 9.48 -0.19
N ALA A 83 3.99 9.51 0.88
CA ALA A 83 2.54 9.39 0.82
C ALA A 83 1.92 10.50 -0.01
N TYR A 84 2.36 11.73 0.19
CA TYR A 84 1.88 12.88 -0.55
C TYR A 84 2.13 12.72 -2.05
N TRP A 85 3.32 12.27 -2.45
CA TRP A 85 3.65 12.07 -3.85
C TRP A 85 2.88 10.95 -4.50
N CYS A 86 2.60 9.86 -3.79
CA CYS A 86 1.75 8.79 -4.29
C CYS A 86 0.34 9.28 -4.60
N ASP A 87 -0.25 10.03 -3.68
CA ASP A 87 -1.58 10.61 -3.87
C ASP A 87 -1.58 11.64 -5.00
N LYS A 88 -0.51 12.39 -5.14
CA LYS A 88 -0.34 13.39 -6.19
C LYS A 88 -0.29 12.76 -7.57
N GLU A 89 0.42 11.65 -7.73
CA GLU A 89 0.45 10.91 -9.00
C GLU A 89 -0.95 10.49 -9.43
N LYS A 90 -1.75 9.97 -8.49
CA LYS A 90 -3.14 9.61 -8.75
C LYS A 90 -3.97 10.81 -9.15
N LEU A 91 -3.79 11.93 -8.47
CA LEU A 91 -4.49 13.16 -8.79
C LEU A 91 -4.16 13.64 -10.19
N TYR A 92 -2.89 13.61 -10.57
CA TYR A 92 -2.48 13.96 -11.93
C TYR A 92 -3.11 13.07 -12.99
N GLN A 93 -3.22 11.78 -12.73
CA GLN A 93 -3.90 10.86 -13.65
C GLN A 93 -5.38 11.20 -13.80
N LEU A 94 -6.05 11.53 -12.70
CA LEU A 94 -7.46 11.92 -12.72
C LEU A 94 -7.69 13.25 -13.43
N LEU A 95 -6.73 14.18 -13.33
CA LEU A 95 -6.82 15.51 -13.91
C LEU A 95 -6.16 15.61 -15.28
N ALA A 96 -5.68 14.50 -15.84
CA ALA A 96 -4.98 14.50 -17.13
C ALA A 96 -5.80 15.10 -18.27
N ASP A 97 -7.13 15.02 -18.21
CA ASP A 97 -8.04 15.58 -19.20
C ASP A 97 -8.33 17.08 -19.00
N ASP A 98 -7.82 17.67 -17.92
CA ASP A 98 -8.02 19.08 -17.62
C ASP A 98 -6.67 19.75 -17.29
N PRO A 99 -5.94 20.24 -18.31
CA PRO A 99 -4.64 20.88 -18.09
C PRO A 99 -4.68 22.09 -17.17
N ASN A 100 -5.78 22.84 -17.17
CA ASN A 100 -5.91 24.03 -16.30
C ASN A 100 -5.94 23.64 -14.83
N GLN A 101 -6.62 22.54 -14.47
CA GLN A 101 -6.63 22.05 -13.10
C GLN A 101 -5.25 21.57 -12.67
N ILE A 102 -4.53 20.91 -13.56
CA ILE A 102 -3.15 20.47 -13.27
C ILE A 102 -2.26 21.65 -12.97
N ILE A 103 -2.33 22.70 -13.82
CA ILE A 103 -1.54 23.92 -13.64
C ILE A 103 -1.88 24.60 -12.31
N ASN A 104 -3.15 24.76 -12.00
CA ASN A 104 -3.60 25.35 -10.74
C ASN A 104 -3.12 24.54 -9.53
N PHE A 105 -3.17 23.22 -9.63
CA PHE A 105 -2.69 22.35 -8.57
C PHE A 105 -1.19 22.53 -8.32
N VAL A 106 -0.39 22.61 -9.37
CA VAL A 106 1.06 22.83 -9.26
C VAL A 106 1.36 24.20 -8.66
N ASN A 107 0.62 25.23 -9.06
CA ASN A 107 0.82 26.59 -8.57
C ASN A 107 0.39 26.80 -7.13
N HIS A 108 -0.37 25.88 -6.56
CA HIS A 108 -0.85 25.94 -5.18
C HIS A 108 0.17 25.43 -4.16
N LYS A 109 1.33 25.17 -4.55
CA LYS A 109 2.36 24.79 -3.57
C LYS A 109 2.63 25.98 -2.61
#